data_5def3a167045a525d5f7f534f1de4712
#
_entry.id   5def3a167045a525d5f7f534f1de4712
#
_cell.length_a   1.000
_cell.length_b   1.000
_cell.length_c   1.000
_cell.angle_alpha   90.00
_cell.angle_beta   90.00
_cell.angle_gamma   90.00
#
_symmetry.space_group_name_H-M   'P 1'
#
loop_
_entity.id
_entity.type
_entity.pdbx_description
1 polymer ?
#
loop_
_entity_poly.entity_id
_entity_poly.type
_entity_poly.pdbx_seq_one_letter_code
_entity_poly.pdbx_strand_id
1 'polypeptide(L)'
;MSEESWPHAVQVPRGYRVGVWDIREPIASGAFGSVYAARRAEPADGLPAEAALKFLPTGTQTPRRLRHLRELAERETELLRRLQRPRLIRMYETLTVDDPARPGLDGATVLVLERAEGSLDQLLDQLTTRFRGRGDNPADRAVAVPGGPSLVAQICEGVAHLHHAGWVHGDLKPANVLLMADGSVRLADFNMAAELDGTHAYSPAFSTPDYTPPELVWAEVGERGHQTRPTADIWAFGILAHLVLTGGLPFPGANPAARREAVQRYAKGREELRLSPELPDAWRQIVVDCLAPTHADRAPHTAQSLLRRVESAAGAARSPRLPRLKPRRGPHPALLGGLAAVAAVSLLTAGLLALREPAPEGYDRCDQGDVCFFTKAGGQGEMCAWYEYDDDWTGGIVTCDWAHTTRPRSAFNNGYTGDPHADVRLFRAANRKEPFGCLQELQKVDFPDPGGLVIRSHEWVADC
;
A
#
# COMPACT_ATOMS: atom_id res chain seq x y z
N MET A 1 9.50 -20.20 -12.92
CA MET A 1 8.85 -18.90 -12.72
C MET A 1 7.65 -19.17 -11.84
N SER A 2 7.82 -19.05 -10.53
CA SER A 2 6.72 -19.10 -9.56
C SER A 2 5.93 -17.82 -9.70
N GLU A 3 4.65 -17.92 -10.03
CA GLU A 3 3.69 -16.85 -9.85
C GLU A 3 3.70 -16.51 -8.36
N GLU A 4 4.16 -15.32 -8.01
CA GLU A 4 3.94 -14.75 -6.69
C GLU A 4 2.42 -14.60 -6.53
N SER A 5 1.79 -15.52 -5.82
CA SER A 5 0.36 -15.48 -5.52
C SER A 5 0.15 -14.47 -4.39
N TRP A 6 -0.40 -13.33 -4.70
CA TRP A 6 -0.88 -12.36 -3.74
C TRP A 6 -2.18 -12.88 -3.11
N PRO A 7 -2.27 -13.13 -1.79
CA PRO A 7 -3.38 -13.87 -1.18
C PRO A 7 -4.76 -13.21 -1.30
N HIS A 8 -4.85 -11.98 -1.78
CA HIS A 8 -6.12 -11.25 -1.98
C HIS A 8 -6.33 -10.78 -3.42
N ALA A 9 -5.47 -11.20 -4.33
CA ALA A 9 -5.52 -10.77 -5.72
C ALA A 9 -6.62 -11.50 -6.51
N VAL A 10 -7.42 -10.75 -7.25
CA VAL A 10 -8.26 -11.33 -8.30
C VAL A 10 -7.33 -11.76 -9.43
N GLN A 11 -7.16 -13.07 -9.59
CA GLN A 11 -6.27 -13.67 -10.59
C GLN A 11 -6.92 -13.64 -11.96
N VAL A 12 -6.41 -12.84 -12.89
CA VAL A 12 -6.90 -12.77 -14.26
C VAL A 12 -5.82 -13.25 -15.22
N PRO A 13 -6.07 -14.31 -16.00
CA PRO A 13 -5.08 -14.84 -16.94
C PRO A 13 -4.70 -13.83 -18.02
N ARG A 14 -3.43 -13.85 -18.43
CA ARG A 14 -2.99 -13.09 -19.61
C ARG A 14 -3.77 -13.51 -20.85
N GLY A 15 -4.24 -12.55 -21.64
CA GLY A 15 -5.07 -12.77 -22.81
C GLY A 15 -6.55 -13.02 -22.52
N TYR A 16 -6.94 -12.99 -21.23
CA TYR A 16 -8.36 -13.01 -20.87
C TYR A 16 -9.06 -11.78 -21.43
N ARG A 17 -10.26 -11.96 -21.98
CA ARG A 17 -11.03 -10.88 -22.60
C ARG A 17 -12.21 -10.48 -21.72
N VAL A 18 -12.31 -9.18 -21.48
CA VAL A 18 -13.48 -8.55 -20.84
C VAL A 18 -13.99 -7.43 -21.74
N GLY A 19 -15.19 -7.59 -22.28
CA GLY A 19 -15.70 -6.70 -23.30
C GLY A 19 -14.74 -6.62 -24.50
N VAL A 20 -14.29 -5.41 -24.85
CA VAL A 20 -13.34 -5.18 -25.95
C VAL A 20 -11.86 -5.21 -25.50
N TRP A 21 -11.58 -5.59 -24.25
CA TRP A 21 -10.25 -5.49 -23.64
C TRP A 21 -9.57 -6.85 -23.48
N ASP A 22 -8.35 -6.99 -23.99
CA ASP A 22 -7.47 -8.12 -23.76
C ASP A 22 -6.51 -7.80 -22.61
N ILE A 23 -6.54 -8.60 -21.54
CA ILE A 23 -5.63 -8.47 -20.40
C ILE A 23 -4.19 -8.81 -20.80
N ARG A 24 -3.23 -7.99 -20.37
CA ARG A 24 -1.81 -8.12 -20.70
C ARG A 24 -0.97 -8.58 -19.52
N GLU A 25 -0.83 -7.73 -18.52
CA GLU A 25 0.05 -7.94 -17.38
C GLU A 25 -0.53 -7.31 -16.11
N PRO A 26 -0.25 -7.85 -14.93
CA PRO A 26 -0.64 -7.22 -13.67
C PRO A 26 0.15 -5.91 -13.47
N ILE A 27 -0.52 -4.88 -12.98
CA ILE A 27 0.06 -3.58 -12.61
C ILE A 27 0.20 -3.47 -11.10
N ALA A 28 -0.89 -3.75 -10.37
CA ALA A 28 -0.96 -3.63 -8.92
C ALA A 28 -2.01 -4.60 -8.35
N SER A 29 -1.83 -4.99 -7.11
CA SER A 29 -2.82 -5.77 -6.35
C SER A 29 -2.87 -5.27 -4.91
N GLY A 30 -4.04 -5.31 -4.30
CA GLY A 30 -4.27 -4.85 -2.94
C GLY A 30 -5.60 -5.34 -2.38
N ALA A 31 -5.92 -4.90 -1.15
CA ALA A 31 -7.11 -5.34 -0.42
C ALA A 31 -8.44 -5.05 -1.17
N PHE A 32 -8.45 -4.07 -2.08
CA PHE A 32 -9.65 -3.60 -2.77
C PHE A 32 -9.72 -4.04 -4.24
N GLY A 33 -8.82 -4.90 -4.69
CA GLY A 33 -8.82 -5.45 -6.03
C GLY A 33 -7.47 -5.54 -6.71
N SER A 34 -7.48 -6.02 -7.93
CA SER A 34 -6.27 -6.17 -8.75
C SER A 34 -6.38 -5.38 -10.04
N VAL A 35 -5.31 -4.69 -10.40
CA VAL A 35 -5.25 -3.82 -11.57
C VAL A 35 -4.35 -4.45 -12.63
N TYR A 36 -4.86 -4.53 -13.84
CA TYR A 36 -4.19 -5.11 -15.00
C TYR A 36 -4.06 -4.10 -16.12
N ALA A 37 -2.93 -4.12 -16.82
CA ALA A 37 -2.81 -3.48 -18.11
C ALA A 37 -3.68 -4.24 -19.12
N ALA A 38 -4.40 -3.51 -19.95
CA ALA A 38 -5.20 -4.08 -21.01
C ALA A 38 -5.03 -3.31 -22.31
N ARG A 39 -5.21 -4.01 -23.42
CA ARG A 39 -5.21 -3.44 -24.76
C ARG A 39 -6.54 -3.73 -25.42
N ARG A 40 -7.09 -2.73 -26.08
CA ARG A 40 -8.30 -2.89 -26.86
C ARG A 40 -8.06 -3.82 -28.05
N ALA A 41 -8.88 -4.86 -28.17
CA ALA A 41 -8.79 -5.85 -29.24
C ALA A 41 -9.31 -5.31 -30.59
N GLU A 42 -10.37 -4.50 -30.52
CA GLU A 42 -11.06 -3.95 -31.68
C GLU A 42 -11.26 -2.44 -31.52
N PRO A 43 -11.26 -1.65 -32.61
CA PRO A 43 -11.59 -0.23 -32.53
C PRO A 43 -12.98 0.00 -31.92
N ALA A 44 -13.08 0.89 -30.95
CA ALA A 44 -14.34 1.31 -30.35
C ALA A 44 -14.30 2.84 -30.12
N ASP A 45 -15.39 3.51 -30.46
CA ASP A 45 -15.47 4.98 -30.35
C ASP A 45 -15.38 5.44 -28.91
N GLY A 46 -14.58 6.47 -28.68
CA GLY A 46 -14.41 7.09 -27.37
C GLY A 46 -13.50 6.33 -26.39
N LEU A 47 -13.03 5.13 -26.74
CA LEU A 47 -12.13 4.35 -25.90
C LEU A 47 -10.68 4.41 -26.38
N PRO A 48 -9.68 4.48 -25.46
CA PRO A 48 -8.25 4.49 -25.82
C PRO A 48 -7.77 3.13 -26.33
N ALA A 49 -6.58 3.05 -26.91
CA ALA A 49 -5.96 1.79 -27.33
C ALA A 49 -5.50 0.94 -26.13
N GLU A 50 -5.15 1.59 -25.02
CA GLU A 50 -4.67 0.95 -23.78
C GLU A 50 -5.41 1.53 -22.58
N ALA A 51 -5.67 0.68 -21.58
CA ALA A 51 -6.34 1.04 -20.34
C ALA A 51 -5.78 0.25 -19.14
N ALA A 52 -6.12 0.67 -17.95
CA ALA A 52 -5.94 -0.10 -16.72
C ALA A 52 -7.30 -0.64 -16.28
N LEU A 53 -7.40 -1.96 -16.10
CA LEU A 53 -8.63 -2.62 -15.65
C LEU A 53 -8.49 -3.02 -14.18
N LYS A 54 -9.30 -2.40 -13.31
CA LYS A 54 -9.38 -2.73 -11.88
C LYS A 54 -10.51 -3.73 -11.66
N PHE A 55 -10.14 -4.96 -11.35
CA PHE A 55 -11.05 -6.03 -10.97
C PHE A 55 -11.33 -5.96 -9.49
N LEU A 56 -12.58 -5.84 -9.13
CA LEU A 56 -13.03 -5.83 -7.75
C LEU A 56 -13.28 -7.25 -7.26
N PRO A 57 -12.96 -7.59 -6.00
CA PRO A 57 -13.08 -8.95 -5.49
C PRO A 57 -14.52 -9.48 -5.56
N THR A 58 -14.67 -10.76 -5.93
CA THR A 58 -15.94 -11.49 -5.98
C THR A 58 -15.97 -12.69 -5.05
N GLY A 59 -17.10 -13.29 -4.90
CA GLY A 59 -17.60 -14.63 -4.55
C GLY A 59 -16.90 -15.52 -3.52
N THR A 60 -15.61 -15.42 -3.31
CA THR A 60 -14.86 -16.29 -2.36
C THR A 60 -14.75 -15.71 -0.94
N GLN A 61 -15.30 -14.53 -0.73
CA GLN A 61 -15.26 -13.79 0.54
C GLN A 61 -16.55 -14.03 1.34
N THR A 62 -16.51 -13.79 2.66
CA THR A 62 -17.73 -13.84 3.48
C THR A 62 -18.78 -12.83 2.99
N PRO A 63 -20.10 -13.10 3.12
CA PRO A 63 -21.14 -12.20 2.64
C PRO A 63 -21.06 -10.77 3.21
N ARG A 64 -20.56 -10.62 4.44
CA ARG A 64 -20.35 -9.32 5.09
C ARG A 64 -19.21 -8.55 4.41
N ARG A 65 -18.09 -9.22 4.13
CA ARG A 65 -16.93 -8.61 3.48
C ARG A 65 -17.22 -8.23 2.02
N LEU A 66 -17.94 -9.09 1.29
CA LEU A 66 -18.39 -8.79 -0.07
C LEU A 66 -19.30 -7.57 -0.14
N ARG A 67 -20.22 -7.43 0.80
CA ARG A 67 -21.11 -6.27 0.89
C ARG A 67 -20.29 -5.00 1.10
N HIS A 68 -19.37 -5.02 2.05
CA HIS A 68 -18.49 -3.89 2.33
C HIS A 68 -17.63 -3.50 1.11
N LEU A 69 -17.02 -4.47 0.42
CA LEU A 69 -16.22 -4.23 -0.79
C LEU A 69 -17.07 -3.65 -1.93
N ARG A 70 -18.33 -4.10 -2.08
CA ARG A 70 -19.28 -3.52 -3.04
C ARG A 70 -19.61 -2.08 -2.73
N GLU A 71 -19.90 -1.75 -1.48
CA GLU A 71 -20.15 -0.37 -1.05
C GLU A 71 -18.96 0.55 -1.36
N LEU A 72 -17.73 0.09 -1.13
CA LEU A 72 -16.52 0.84 -1.48
C LEU A 72 -16.39 1.05 -2.99
N ALA A 73 -16.64 0.00 -3.77
CA ALA A 73 -16.61 0.05 -5.22
C ALA A 73 -17.68 0.98 -5.81
N GLU A 74 -18.88 0.97 -5.24
CA GLU A 74 -19.98 1.86 -5.63
C GLU A 74 -19.61 3.33 -5.38
N ARG A 75 -19.00 3.64 -4.23
CA ARG A 75 -18.48 4.99 -3.91
C ARG A 75 -17.43 5.46 -4.91
N GLU A 76 -16.43 4.64 -5.19
CA GLU A 76 -15.39 4.96 -6.17
C GLU A 76 -15.99 5.20 -7.56
N THR A 77 -16.91 4.32 -7.99
CA THR A 77 -17.59 4.42 -9.28
C THR A 77 -18.43 5.71 -9.37
N GLU A 78 -19.17 6.03 -8.32
CA GLU A 78 -20.01 7.22 -8.27
C GLU A 78 -19.16 8.50 -8.32
N LEU A 79 -18.08 8.56 -7.53
CA LEU A 79 -17.15 9.68 -7.57
C LEU A 79 -16.59 9.86 -8.99
N LEU A 80 -16.06 8.80 -9.59
CA LEU A 80 -15.44 8.85 -10.92
C LEU A 80 -16.43 9.20 -12.05
N ARG A 81 -17.71 8.85 -11.89
CA ARG A 81 -18.76 9.27 -12.83
C ARG A 81 -19.07 10.76 -12.70
N ARG A 82 -19.15 11.29 -11.49
CA ARG A 82 -19.48 12.68 -11.22
C ARG A 82 -18.34 13.63 -11.47
N LEU A 83 -17.10 13.20 -11.15
CA LEU A 83 -15.93 14.06 -11.13
C LEU A 83 -14.95 13.73 -12.28
N GLN A 84 -15.20 14.30 -13.44
CA GLN A 84 -14.22 14.30 -14.53
C GLN A 84 -13.35 15.58 -14.45
N ARG A 85 -12.22 15.48 -13.77
CA ARG A 85 -11.29 16.59 -13.55
C ARG A 85 -9.87 16.23 -14.00
N PRO A 86 -9.06 17.20 -14.47
CA PRO A 86 -7.75 16.91 -15.05
C PRO A 86 -6.75 16.21 -14.13
N ARG A 87 -6.93 16.33 -12.79
CA ARG A 87 -6.03 15.75 -11.79
C ARG A 87 -6.62 14.53 -11.08
N LEU A 88 -7.76 14.03 -11.55
CA LEU A 88 -8.35 12.78 -11.07
C LEU A 88 -8.27 11.74 -12.18
N ILE A 89 -8.03 10.48 -11.82
CA ILE A 89 -7.97 9.39 -12.80
C ILE A 89 -9.31 9.29 -13.55
N ARG A 90 -9.24 9.16 -14.86
CA ARG A 90 -10.44 9.05 -15.68
C ARG A 90 -10.93 7.61 -15.71
N MET A 91 -12.23 7.42 -15.47
CA MET A 91 -12.91 6.16 -15.75
C MET A 91 -13.63 6.28 -17.10
N TYR A 92 -13.44 5.29 -17.95
CA TYR A 92 -14.08 5.22 -19.27
C TYR A 92 -15.42 4.51 -19.19
N GLU A 93 -15.43 3.32 -18.58
CA GLU A 93 -16.63 2.49 -18.44
C GLU A 93 -16.53 1.54 -17.24
N THR A 94 -17.64 0.92 -16.89
CA THR A 94 -17.72 -0.16 -15.90
C THR A 94 -18.28 -1.39 -16.60
N LEU A 95 -17.62 -2.54 -16.42
CA LEU A 95 -18.01 -3.82 -16.99
C LEU A 95 -18.31 -4.82 -15.86
N THR A 96 -19.10 -5.83 -16.19
CA THR A 96 -19.31 -7.00 -15.32
C THR A 96 -18.83 -8.23 -16.09
N VAL A 97 -18.05 -9.07 -15.43
CA VAL A 97 -17.61 -10.36 -16.01
C VAL A 97 -18.78 -11.33 -15.99
N ASP A 98 -19.04 -11.96 -17.12
CA ASP A 98 -20.01 -13.06 -17.27
C ASP A 98 -19.21 -14.27 -17.79
N ASP A 99 -18.71 -15.08 -16.87
CA ASP A 99 -17.89 -16.27 -17.17
C ASP A 99 -18.12 -17.38 -16.13
N PRO A 100 -19.24 -18.11 -16.23
CA PRO A 100 -19.55 -19.22 -15.32
C PRO A 100 -18.48 -20.32 -15.28
N ALA A 101 -17.62 -20.40 -16.32
CA ALA A 101 -16.50 -21.36 -16.33
C ALA A 101 -15.35 -20.95 -15.38
N ARG A 102 -15.35 -19.70 -14.91
CA ARG A 102 -14.37 -19.16 -13.96
C ARG A 102 -15.07 -18.51 -12.75
N PRO A 103 -15.53 -19.30 -11.78
CA PRO A 103 -16.29 -18.77 -10.62
C PRO A 103 -15.59 -17.68 -9.84
N GLY A 104 -14.24 -17.64 -9.86
CA GLY A 104 -13.45 -16.57 -9.20
C GLY A 104 -13.48 -15.22 -9.93
N LEU A 105 -13.96 -15.18 -11.17
CA LEU A 105 -14.10 -13.97 -11.97
C LEU A 105 -15.57 -13.66 -12.28
N ASP A 106 -16.43 -14.66 -12.27
CA ASP A 106 -17.84 -14.51 -12.62
C ASP A 106 -18.54 -13.52 -11.68
N GLY A 107 -19.28 -12.58 -12.27
CA GLY A 107 -19.92 -11.48 -11.56
C GLY A 107 -18.95 -10.37 -11.08
N ALA A 108 -17.65 -10.43 -11.44
CA ALA A 108 -16.70 -9.39 -11.06
C ALA A 108 -17.05 -8.06 -11.71
N THR A 109 -17.08 -7.00 -10.91
CA THR A 109 -17.13 -5.63 -11.42
C THR A 109 -15.73 -5.20 -11.84
N VAL A 110 -15.60 -4.62 -13.04
CA VAL A 110 -14.35 -4.16 -13.62
C VAL A 110 -14.48 -2.68 -13.96
N LEU A 111 -13.61 -1.85 -13.39
CA LEU A 111 -13.49 -0.44 -13.75
C LEU A 111 -12.43 -0.30 -14.85
N VAL A 112 -12.79 0.28 -15.98
CA VAL A 112 -11.88 0.60 -17.08
C VAL A 112 -11.37 2.02 -16.88
N LEU A 113 -10.10 2.15 -16.51
CA LEU A 113 -9.47 3.38 -16.08
C LEU A 113 -8.40 3.86 -17.06
N GLU A 114 -8.11 5.15 -17.03
CA GLU A 114 -6.96 5.75 -17.70
C GLU A 114 -5.67 5.03 -17.27
N ARG A 115 -4.80 4.70 -18.23
CA ARG A 115 -3.53 4.02 -17.95
C ARG A 115 -2.44 5.01 -17.58
N ALA A 116 -1.85 4.85 -16.41
CA ALA A 116 -0.68 5.58 -15.97
C ALA A 116 0.62 4.83 -16.33
N GLU A 117 1.74 5.54 -16.36
CA GLU A 117 3.09 4.95 -16.50
C GLU A 117 3.55 4.28 -15.20
N GLY A 118 3.03 4.73 -14.06
CA GLY A 118 3.32 4.20 -12.73
C GLY A 118 2.79 5.09 -11.62
N SER A 119 3.18 4.81 -10.38
CA SER A 119 2.84 5.62 -9.20
C SER A 119 4.04 6.37 -8.65
N LEU A 120 3.78 7.37 -7.81
CA LEU A 120 4.82 8.07 -7.06
C LEU A 120 5.59 7.12 -6.13
N ASP A 121 4.93 6.12 -5.57
CA ASP A 121 5.53 5.08 -4.75
C ASP A 121 6.61 4.31 -5.54
N GLN A 122 6.29 3.83 -6.72
CA GLN A 122 7.24 3.16 -7.61
C GLN A 122 8.42 4.07 -8.01
N LEU A 123 8.16 5.38 -8.20
CA LEU A 123 9.22 6.34 -8.49
C LEU A 123 10.16 6.51 -7.29
N LEU A 124 9.62 6.63 -6.08
CA LEU A 124 10.39 6.74 -4.84
C LEU A 124 11.25 5.50 -4.61
N ASP A 125 10.70 4.31 -4.83
CA ASP A 125 11.43 3.04 -4.75
C ASP A 125 12.59 2.97 -5.74
N GLN A 126 12.35 3.40 -6.98
CA GLN A 126 13.41 3.43 -8.01
C GLN A 126 14.52 4.43 -7.64
N LEU A 127 14.18 5.60 -7.12
CA LEU A 127 15.15 6.59 -6.66
C LEU A 127 15.96 6.02 -5.48
N THR A 128 15.31 5.47 -4.49
CA THR A 128 15.96 4.85 -3.32
C THR A 128 16.90 3.72 -3.75
N THR A 129 16.47 2.84 -4.63
CA THR A 129 17.28 1.72 -5.13
C THR A 129 18.50 2.20 -5.93
N ARG A 130 18.33 3.23 -6.77
CA ARG A 130 19.42 3.79 -7.59
C ARG A 130 20.52 4.45 -6.75
N PHE A 131 20.17 4.97 -5.58
CA PHE A 131 21.10 5.71 -4.71
C PHE A 131 21.56 4.92 -3.48
N ARG A 132 21.10 3.67 -3.29
CA ARG A 132 21.51 2.77 -2.18
C ARG A 132 23.02 2.53 -2.04
N GLY A 133 23.82 2.82 -3.05
CA GLY A 133 25.28 2.62 -3.04
C GLY A 133 26.12 3.85 -2.65
N ARG A 134 25.52 4.97 -2.21
CA ARG A 134 26.23 6.25 -2.06
C ARG A 134 26.52 6.70 -0.61
N GLY A 135 26.11 6.00 0.43
CA GLY A 135 26.40 6.38 1.82
C GLY A 135 26.00 5.31 2.83
N ASP A 136 26.76 5.20 3.91
CA ASP A 136 26.49 4.25 5.01
C ASP A 136 25.43 4.76 6.00
N ASN A 137 25.04 6.05 5.91
CA ASN A 137 24.06 6.66 6.81
C ASN A 137 22.67 6.73 6.11
N PRO A 138 21.57 6.28 6.76
CA PRO A 138 20.21 6.40 6.23
C PRO A 138 19.78 7.83 5.82
N ALA A 139 20.30 8.85 6.49
CA ALA A 139 20.03 10.26 6.15
C ALA A 139 20.63 10.66 4.80
N ASP A 140 21.77 10.05 4.41
CA ASP A 140 22.44 10.32 3.12
C ASP A 140 21.75 9.64 1.93
N ARG A 141 20.69 8.86 2.18
CA ARG A 141 19.89 8.13 1.18
C ARG A 141 18.61 8.83 0.78
N ALA A 142 18.23 9.89 1.49
CA ALA A 142 17.04 10.68 1.17
C ALA A 142 17.29 11.47 -0.11
N VAL A 143 16.50 11.23 -1.15
CA VAL A 143 16.64 11.86 -2.46
C VAL A 143 15.33 12.53 -2.84
N ALA A 144 15.38 13.84 -2.94
CA ALA A 144 14.24 14.61 -3.44
C ALA A 144 13.82 14.16 -4.85
N VAL A 145 12.53 14.16 -5.13
CA VAL A 145 12.01 13.77 -6.43
C VAL A 145 12.36 14.84 -7.45
N PRO A 146 13.01 14.52 -8.58
CA PRO A 146 13.26 15.48 -9.65
C PRO A 146 11.96 16.11 -10.14
N GLY A 147 11.88 17.45 -10.15
CA GLY A 147 10.65 18.16 -10.45
C GLY A 147 9.61 18.18 -9.33
N GLY A 148 10.03 17.84 -8.11
CA GLY A 148 9.20 17.79 -6.91
C GLY A 148 8.25 18.95 -6.71
N PRO A 149 8.69 20.23 -6.83
CA PRO A 149 7.79 21.37 -6.69
C PRO A 149 6.57 21.32 -7.62
N SER A 150 6.77 21.00 -8.89
CA SER A 150 5.68 20.89 -9.86
C SER A 150 4.77 19.66 -9.58
N LEU A 151 5.37 18.56 -9.14
CA LEU A 151 4.62 17.37 -8.74
C LEU A 151 3.70 17.67 -7.54
N VAL A 152 4.22 18.33 -6.50
CA VAL A 152 3.45 18.75 -5.33
C VAL A 152 2.34 19.72 -5.71
N ALA A 153 2.59 20.65 -6.63
CA ALA A 153 1.56 21.59 -7.11
C ALA A 153 0.38 20.85 -7.79
N GLN A 154 0.67 19.85 -8.62
CA GLN A 154 -0.37 19.05 -9.27
C GLN A 154 -1.15 18.17 -8.30
N ILE A 155 -0.50 17.60 -7.26
CA ILE A 155 -1.18 16.87 -6.19
C ILE A 155 -2.14 17.81 -5.46
N CYS A 156 -1.67 19.02 -5.09
CA CYS A 156 -2.50 20.04 -4.43
C CYS A 156 -3.71 20.43 -5.27
N GLU A 157 -3.53 20.61 -6.59
CA GLU A 157 -4.62 20.89 -7.53
C GLU A 157 -5.66 19.76 -7.53
N GLY A 158 -5.23 18.49 -7.51
CA GLY A 158 -6.12 17.34 -7.43
C GLY A 158 -6.94 17.32 -6.13
N VAL A 159 -6.30 17.57 -5.00
CA VAL A 159 -6.99 17.68 -3.69
C VAL A 159 -7.97 18.86 -3.69
N ALA A 160 -7.58 20.00 -4.27
CA ALA A 160 -8.46 21.17 -4.38
C ALA A 160 -9.69 20.89 -5.25
N HIS A 161 -9.55 20.10 -6.32
CA HIS A 161 -10.68 19.67 -7.15
C HIS A 161 -11.66 18.77 -6.39
N LEU A 162 -11.15 17.82 -5.59
CA LEU A 162 -11.99 16.95 -4.75
C LEU A 162 -12.75 17.74 -3.69
N HIS A 163 -12.03 18.58 -2.92
CA HIS A 163 -12.64 19.36 -1.84
C HIS A 163 -13.66 20.37 -2.38
N HIS A 164 -13.39 21.00 -3.54
CA HIS A 164 -14.35 21.91 -4.20
C HIS A 164 -15.64 21.18 -4.61
N ALA A 165 -15.53 19.93 -4.97
CA ALA A 165 -16.68 19.09 -5.32
C ALA A 165 -17.39 18.46 -4.10
N GLY A 166 -16.97 18.80 -2.88
CA GLY A 166 -17.54 18.29 -1.65
C GLY A 166 -17.08 16.88 -1.28
N TRP A 167 -15.89 16.45 -1.74
CA TRP A 167 -15.35 15.11 -1.45
C TRP A 167 -14.05 15.20 -0.68
N VAL A 168 -13.79 14.20 0.17
CA VAL A 168 -12.51 13.93 0.86
C VAL A 168 -11.91 12.69 0.23
N HIS A 169 -10.59 12.67 -0.02
CA HIS A 169 -9.90 11.50 -0.55
C HIS A 169 -9.81 10.37 0.49
N GLY A 170 -9.40 10.71 1.70
CA GLY A 170 -9.34 9.81 2.85
C GLY A 170 -8.16 8.84 2.90
N ASP A 171 -7.43 8.63 1.78
CA ASP A 171 -6.24 7.74 1.72
C ASP A 171 -5.18 8.31 0.75
N LEU A 172 -4.86 9.59 0.89
CA LEU A 172 -3.86 10.24 0.05
C LEU A 172 -2.45 9.78 0.45
N LYS A 173 -1.77 9.06 -0.47
CA LYS A 173 -0.43 8.47 -0.28
C LYS A 173 0.29 8.31 -1.61
N PRO A 174 1.62 8.01 -1.66
CA PRO A 174 2.38 7.88 -2.91
C PRO A 174 1.79 6.86 -3.90
N ALA A 175 1.28 5.73 -3.42
CA ALA A 175 0.70 4.69 -4.28
C ALA A 175 -0.55 5.18 -5.03
N ASN A 176 -1.27 6.17 -4.47
CA ASN A 176 -2.50 6.74 -5.03
C ASN A 176 -2.26 8.02 -5.86
N VAL A 177 -0.99 8.40 -6.05
CA VAL A 177 -0.54 9.48 -6.93
C VAL A 177 0.04 8.86 -8.20
N LEU A 178 -0.72 8.87 -9.29
CA LEU A 178 -0.34 8.27 -10.56
C LEU A 178 0.38 9.27 -11.46
N LEU A 179 1.40 8.79 -12.16
CA LEU A 179 2.26 9.55 -13.05
C LEU A 179 1.93 9.18 -14.49
N MET A 180 1.53 10.18 -15.27
CA MET A 180 1.09 9.97 -16.63
C MET A 180 2.24 10.16 -17.64
N ALA A 181 2.09 9.61 -18.85
CA ALA A 181 3.09 9.69 -19.91
C ALA A 181 3.42 11.13 -20.35
N ASP A 182 2.48 12.06 -20.18
CA ASP A 182 2.64 13.48 -20.49
C ASP A 182 3.31 14.28 -19.36
N GLY A 183 3.70 13.62 -18.26
CA GLY A 183 4.28 14.22 -17.06
C GLY A 183 3.25 14.85 -16.12
N SER A 184 1.96 14.65 -16.38
CA SER A 184 0.91 15.08 -15.46
C SER A 184 0.64 14.05 -14.36
N VAL A 185 -0.05 14.51 -13.31
CA VAL A 185 -0.46 13.69 -12.17
C VAL A 185 -1.96 13.40 -12.20
N ARG A 186 -2.34 12.21 -11.74
CA ARG A 186 -3.71 11.85 -11.40
C ARG A 186 -3.78 11.30 -9.99
N LEU A 187 -4.74 11.77 -9.20
CA LEU A 187 -5.14 11.08 -7.97
C LEU A 187 -6.05 9.91 -8.33
N ALA A 188 -5.87 8.81 -7.64
CA ALA A 188 -6.57 7.55 -7.91
C ALA A 188 -6.87 6.80 -6.60
N ASP A 189 -7.61 5.71 -6.70
CA ASP A 189 -8.01 4.83 -5.60
C ASP A 189 -8.90 5.54 -4.57
N PHE A 190 -10.12 5.85 -5.00
CA PHE A 190 -11.12 6.58 -4.20
C PHE A 190 -11.99 5.67 -3.33
N ASN A 191 -11.54 4.47 -2.99
CA ASN A 191 -12.29 3.54 -2.15
C ASN A 191 -12.60 4.10 -0.76
N MET A 192 -11.71 4.95 -0.24
CA MET A 192 -11.87 5.63 1.04
C MET A 192 -12.50 7.02 0.90
N ALA A 193 -12.75 7.46 -0.34
CA ALA A 193 -13.34 8.77 -0.56
C ALA A 193 -14.76 8.84 -0.04
N ALA A 194 -15.12 9.98 0.52
CA ALA A 194 -16.44 10.20 1.09
C ALA A 194 -16.94 11.60 0.78
N GLU A 195 -18.23 11.67 0.42
CA GLU A 195 -18.94 12.93 0.21
C GLU A 195 -19.16 13.62 1.56
N LEU A 196 -18.98 14.94 1.58
CA LEU A 196 -19.16 15.74 2.77
C LEU A 196 -20.64 15.85 3.14
N ASP A 197 -20.93 15.50 4.40
CA ASP A 197 -22.19 15.79 5.08
C ASP A 197 -21.94 16.99 6.01
N GLY A 198 -22.17 18.19 5.50
CA GLY A 198 -21.79 19.43 6.18
C GLY A 198 -20.26 19.63 6.22
N THR A 199 -19.66 19.55 7.41
CA THR A 199 -18.22 19.80 7.64
C THR A 199 -17.38 18.53 7.72
N HIS A 200 -17.97 17.34 7.63
CA HIS A 200 -17.31 16.06 7.77
C HIS A 200 -17.90 15.00 6.84
N ALA A 201 -17.15 13.93 6.65
CA ALA A 201 -17.53 12.77 5.87
C ALA A 201 -17.32 11.51 6.73
N TYR A 202 -17.80 10.37 6.27
CA TYR A 202 -17.63 9.08 6.94
C TYR A 202 -16.85 8.13 6.04
N SER A 203 -15.59 7.86 6.40
CA SER A 203 -14.72 6.94 5.71
C SER A 203 -14.64 5.58 6.40
N PRO A 204 -14.35 4.50 5.69
CA PRO A 204 -14.04 3.21 6.29
C PRO A 204 -12.86 3.29 7.27
N ALA A 205 -12.77 2.34 8.20
CA ALA A 205 -11.76 2.31 9.27
C ALA A 205 -10.33 1.93 8.81
N PHE A 206 -10.05 1.97 7.52
CA PHE A 206 -8.74 1.65 6.97
C PHE A 206 -7.99 2.93 6.62
N SER A 207 -6.76 3.07 7.12
CA SER A 207 -5.89 4.20 6.76
C SER A 207 -4.45 3.73 6.68
N THR A 208 -3.66 4.39 5.84
CA THR A 208 -2.22 4.15 5.76
C THR A 208 -1.52 4.89 6.89
N PRO A 209 -0.88 4.20 7.85
CA PRO A 209 -0.44 4.80 9.13
C PRO A 209 0.40 6.06 9.00
N ASP A 210 1.33 6.10 8.04
CA ASP A 210 2.27 7.23 7.87
C ASP A 210 1.60 8.52 7.38
N TYR A 211 0.39 8.45 6.81
CA TYR A 211 -0.35 9.58 6.23
C TYR A 211 -1.59 9.94 7.04
N THR A 212 -1.87 9.21 8.12
CA THR A 212 -3.02 9.42 8.99
C THR A 212 -2.78 10.56 9.96
N PRO A 213 -3.67 11.56 10.06
CA PRO A 213 -3.52 12.65 11.03
C PRO A 213 -3.74 12.17 12.47
N PRO A 214 -3.18 12.89 13.48
CA PRO A 214 -3.21 12.45 14.88
C PRO A 214 -4.61 12.16 15.42
N GLU A 215 -5.60 12.96 15.03
CA GLU A 215 -6.98 12.82 15.50
C GLU A 215 -7.68 11.55 14.99
N LEU A 216 -7.21 10.95 13.89
CA LEU A 216 -7.77 9.72 13.33
C LEU A 216 -7.06 8.45 13.81
N VAL A 217 -5.88 8.57 14.41
CA VAL A 217 -5.11 7.40 14.91
C VAL A 217 -5.88 6.62 15.97
N TRP A 218 -6.68 7.32 16.80
CA TRP A 218 -7.46 6.74 17.91
C TRP A 218 -8.95 7.08 17.82
N ALA A 219 -9.43 7.49 16.64
CA ALA A 219 -10.83 7.79 16.47
C ALA A 219 -11.67 6.52 16.65
N GLU A 220 -12.74 6.62 17.44
CA GLU A 220 -13.73 5.54 17.53
C GLU A 220 -14.38 5.30 16.17
N VAL A 221 -14.51 4.04 15.82
CA VAL A 221 -15.23 3.61 14.61
C VAL A 221 -16.72 3.58 14.94
N GLY A 222 -17.45 4.61 14.50
CA GLY A 222 -18.92 4.62 14.59
C GLY A 222 -19.56 3.64 13.59
N GLU A 223 -20.88 3.49 13.67
CA GLU A 223 -21.65 2.64 12.75
C GLU A 223 -21.48 3.02 11.25
N ARG A 224 -21.17 4.29 10.96
CA ARG A 224 -20.91 4.81 9.60
C ARG A 224 -19.42 4.81 9.21
N GLY A 225 -18.53 4.33 10.08
CA GLY A 225 -17.09 4.41 9.91
C GLY A 225 -16.43 5.55 10.72
N HIS A 226 -15.21 5.95 10.34
CA HIS A 226 -14.52 7.08 10.95
C HIS A 226 -15.06 8.41 10.42
N GLN A 227 -15.32 9.35 11.33
CA GLN A 227 -15.60 10.73 10.95
C GLN A 227 -14.29 11.39 10.46
N THR A 228 -14.23 11.72 9.18
CA THR A 228 -13.10 12.42 8.56
C THR A 228 -13.48 13.82 8.08
N ARG A 229 -12.48 14.66 7.81
CA ARG A 229 -12.65 16.03 7.34
C ARG A 229 -11.66 16.34 6.21
N PRO A 230 -11.88 17.36 5.38
CA PRO A 230 -10.89 17.81 4.38
C PRO A 230 -9.50 18.05 4.96
N THR A 231 -9.40 18.42 6.25
CA THR A 231 -8.14 18.61 6.97
C THR A 231 -7.30 17.34 7.13
N ALA A 232 -7.88 16.15 6.95
CA ALA A 232 -7.13 14.89 6.90
C ALA A 232 -6.31 14.79 5.60
N ASP A 233 -6.90 15.15 4.46
CA ASP A 233 -6.16 15.22 3.20
C ASP A 233 -5.08 16.32 3.22
N ILE A 234 -5.31 17.44 3.94
CA ILE A 234 -4.31 18.50 4.13
C ILE A 234 -3.10 17.96 4.89
N TRP A 235 -3.32 17.19 5.96
CA TRP A 235 -2.23 16.51 6.68
C TRP A 235 -1.46 15.58 5.76
N ALA A 236 -2.14 14.67 5.08
CA ALA A 236 -1.52 13.71 4.17
C ALA A 236 -0.74 14.42 3.04
N PHE A 237 -1.28 15.54 2.52
CA PHE A 237 -0.59 16.40 1.56
C PHE A 237 0.70 16.99 2.16
N GLY A 238 0.70 17.44 3.41
CA GLY A 238 1.91 17.93 4.11
C GLY A 238 3.01 16.87 4.21
N ILE A 239 2.64 15.63 4.55
CA ILE A 239 3.56 14.47 4.55
C ILE A 239 4.14 14.23 3.16
N LEU A 240 3.27 14.18 2.13
CA LEU A 240 3.68 13.97 0.74
C LEU A 240 4.60 15.10 0.23
N ALA A 241 4.28 16.35 0.52
CA ALA A 241 5.08 17.50 0.11
C ALA A 241 6.50 17.41 0.70
N HIS A 242 6.62 17.11 2.00
CA HIS A 242 7.92 16.90 2.64
C HIS A 242 8.68 15.73 2.00
N LEU A 243 8.04 14.57 1.82
CA LEU A 243 8.65 13.39 1.24
C LEU A 243 9.14 13.64 -0.20
N VAL A 244 8.33 14.27 -1.04
CA VAL A 244 8.68 14.56 -2.43
C VAL A 244 9.83 15.57 -2.54
N LEU A 245 9.84 16.57 -1.67
CA LEU A 245 10.83 17.65 -1.72
C LEU A 245 12.16 17.31 -1.03
N THR A 246 12.18 16.32 -0.12
CA THR A 246 13.37 15.99 0.67
C THR A 246 13.79 14.53 0.55
N GLY A 247 12.91 13.65 0.06
CA GLY A 247 13.13 12.20 0.03
C GLY A 247 12.89 11.50 1.39
N GLY A 248 12.50 12.24 2.44
CA GLY A 248 12.28 11.71 3.78
C GLY A 248 10.90 12.03 4.35
N LEU A 249 10.43 11.21 5.29
CA LEU A 249 9.21 11.51 6.06
C LEU A 249 9.51 12.55 7.17
N PRO A 250 8.54 13.42 7.53
CA PRO A 250 8.77 14.48 8.52
C PRO A 250 8.82 13.99 9.97
N PHE A 251 8.31 12.78 10.23
CA PHE A 251 8.33 12.17 11.55
C PHE A 251 9.35 11.02 11.59
N PRO A 252 10.24 10.98 12.60
CA PRO A 252 11.27 9.96 12.71
C PRO A 252 10.67 8.61 13.15
N GLY A 253 11.29 7.52 12.71
CA GLY A 253 10.93 6.16 13.13
C GLY A 253 11.40 5.12 12.10
N ALA A 254 11.94 4.01 12.60
CA ALA A 254 12.43 2.92 11.76
C ALA A 254 11.30 2.15 11.06
N ASN A 255 10.10 2.17 11.65
CA ASN A 255 8.91 1.51 11.14
C ASN A 255 7.66 2.40 11.29
N PRO A 256 6.51 2.03 10.69
CA PRO A 256 5.27 2.81 10.79
C PRO A 256 4.77 3.02 12.24
N ALA A 257 4.95 2.04 13.12
CA ALA A 257 4.53 2.16 14.52
C ALA A 257 5.33 3.24 15.27
N ALA A 258 6.65 3.25 15.13
CA ALA A 258 7.52 4.26 15.72
C ALA A 258 7.22 5.67 15.17
N ARG A 259 6.92 5.79 13.87
CA ARG A 259 6.52 7.07 13.28
C ARG A 259 5.15 7.53 13.77
N ARG A 260 4.20 6.63 13.94
CA ARG A 260 2.88 6.91 14.55
C ARG A 260 3.05 7.44 15.98
N GLU A 261 3.95 6.85 16.77
CA GLU A 261 4.25 7.33 18.12
C GLU A 261 4.88 8.73 18.11
N ALA A 262 5.80 9.01 17.15
CA ALA A 262 6.37 10.35 16.99
C ALA A 262 5.28 11.39 16.66
N VAL A 263 4.34 11.06 15.76
CA VAL A 263 3.17 11.89 15.47
C VAL A 263 2.34 12.16 16.73
N GLN A 264 2.14 11.14 17.58
CA GLN A 264 1.39 11.28 18.83
C GLN A 264 2.12 12.17 19.87
N ARG A 265 3.45 12.02 20.00
CA ARG A 265 4.25 12.89 20.89
C ARG A 265 4.19 14.35 20.42
N TYR A 266 4.29 14.57 19.10
CA TYR A 266 4.13 15.88 18.49
C TYR A 266 2.74 16.48 18.77
N ALA A 267 1.67 15.74 18.51
CA ALA A 267 0.30 16.21 18.72
C ALA A 267 -0.01 16.55 20.20
N LYS A 268 0.67 15.88 21.14
CA LYS A 268 0.57 16.16 22.59
C LYS A 268 1.51 17.28 23.06
N GLY A 269 2.21 17.97 22.14
CA GLY A 269 3.18 19.02 22.47
C GLY A 269 4.42 18.53 23.24
N ARG A 270 4.72 17.23 23.17
CA ARG A 270 5.90 16.62 23.82
C ARG A 270 7.13 16.59 22.94
N GLU A 271 6.96 16.82 21.67
CA GLU A 271 8.02 16.86 20.65
C GLU A 271 7.70 17.96 19.64
N GLU A 272 8.72 18.64 19.16
CA GLU A 272 8.58 19.67 18.11
C GLU A 272 8.66 19.04 16.73
N LEU A 273 7.95 19.63 15.76
CA LEU A 273 8.04 19.23 14.35
C LEU A 273 9.43 19.56 13.81
N ARG A 274 10.18 18.54 13.43
CA ARG A 274 11.53 18.67 12.89
C ARG A 274 11.54 18.40 11.40
N LEU A 275 11.32 19.45 10.62
CA LEU A 275 11.42 19.35 9.15
C LEU A 275 12.89 19.21 8.72
N SER A 276 13.10 18.44 7.64
CA SER A 276 14.43 18.30 7.03
C SER A 276 15.05 19.68 6.71
N PRO A 277 16.36 19.88 6.98
CA PRO A 277 17.07 21.06 6.53
C PRO A 277 17.08 21.20 4.99
N GLU A 278 16.97 20.08 4.28
CA GLU A 278 16.87 20.04 2.80
C GLU A 278 15.56 20.64 2.26
N LEU A 279 14.54 20.83 3.10
CA LEU A 279 13.27 21.41 2.66
C LEU A 279 13.45 22.89 2.29
N PRO A 280 13.17 23.30 1.03
CA PRO A 280 13.33 24.67 0.61
C PRO A 280 12.47 25.65 1.45
N ASP A 281 13.01 26.82 1.76
CA ASP A 281 12.36 27.80 2.67
C ASP A 281 10.95 28.19 2.23
N ALA A 282 10.72 28.35 0.94
CA ALA A 282 9.40 28.68 0.39
C ALA A 282 8.33 27.63 0.72
N TRP A 283 8.74 26.37 0.98
CA TRP A 283 7.85 25.27 1.29
C TRP A 283 7.69 25.01 2.79
N ARG A 284 8.63 25.48 3.60
CA ARG A 284 8.67 25.18 5.05
C ARG A 284 7.38 25.57 5.75
N GLN A 285 6.92 26.82 5.55
CA GLN A 285 5.70 27.30 6.18
C GLN A 285 4.45 26.57 5.66
N ILE A 286 4.43 26.18 4.36
CA ILE A 286 3.33 25.40 3.78
C ILE A 286 3.23 24.04 4.48
N VAL A 287 4.36 23.35 4.65
CA VAL A 287 4.40 22.04 5.31
C VAL A 287 4.03 22.15 6.80
N VAL A 288 4.54 23.16 7.52
CA VAL A 288 4.17 23.42 8.93
C VAL A 288 2.66 23.59 9.07
N ASP A 289 2.03 24.40 8.23
CA ASP A 289 0.59 24.65 8.29
C ASP A 289 -0.23 23.40 7.97
N CYS A 290 0.24 22.57 7.04
CA CYS A 290 -0.41 21.30 6.71
C CYS A 290 -0.26 20.28 7.85
N LEU A 291 0.85 20.32 8.58
CA LEU A 291 1.14 19.40 9.67
C LEU A 291 0.80 19.99 11.07
N ALA A 292 -0.02 21.03 11.14
CA ALA A 292 -0.51 21.55 12.41
C ALA A 292 -1.24 20.43 13.19
N PRO A 293 -1.03 20.33 14.54
CA PRO A 293 -1.37 19.13 15.30
C PRO A 293 -2.86 18.82 15.39
N THR A 294 -3.73 19.83 15.29
CA THR A 294 -5.18 19.61 15.38
C THR A 294 -5.88 19.93 14.05
N HIS A 295 -7.05 19.31 13.83
CA HIS A 295 -7.87 19.64 12.68
C HIS A 295 -8.32 21.10 12.66
N ALA A 296 -8.50 21.72 13.84
CA ALA A 296 -8.91 23.12 13.97
C ALA A 296 -7.82 24.07 13.49
N ASP A 297 -6.55 23.77 13.82
CA ASP A 297 -5.40 24.56 13.38
C ASP A 297 -5.15 24.43 11.87
N ARG A 298 -5.50 23.27 11.28
CA ARG A 298 -5.43 23.05 9.81
C ARG A 298 -6.61 23.64 9.05
N ALA A 299 -7.75 23.85 9.69
CA ALA A 299 -8.98 24.28 9.01
C ALA A 299 -8.85 25.59 8.20
N PRO A 300 -8.06 26.60 8.64
CA PRO A 300 -7.82 27.81 7.83
C PRO A 300 -7.07 27.55 6.52
N HIS A 301 -6.30 26.44 6.46
CA HIS A 301 -5.45 26.08 5.34
C HIS A 301 -6.18 25.15 4.35
N THR A 302 -7.25 25.66 3.71
CA THR A 302 -8.02 24.88 2.73
C THR A 302 -7.16 24.52 1.51
N ALA A 303 -7.48 23.41 0.83
CA ALA A 303 -6.76 23.00 -0.38
C ALA A 303 -6.70 24.13 -1.45
N GLN A 304 -7.77 24.93 -1.58
CA GLN A 304 -7.82 26.07 -2.49
C GLN A 304 -6.86 27.22 -2.06
N SER A 305 -6.74 27.48 -0.75
CA SER A 305 -5.79 28.49 -0.24
C SER A 305 -4.34 28.01 -0.35
N LEU A 306 -4.10 26.72 -0.08
CA LEU A 306 -2.81 26.09 -0.24
C LEU A 306 -2.35 26.07 -1.69
N LEU A 307 -3.25 25.78 -2.64
CA LEU A 307 -2.91 25.71 -4.06
C LEU A 307 -2.23 27.00 -4.55
N ARG A 308 -2.75 28.18 -4.20
CA ARG A 308 -2.12 29.46 -4.57
C ARG A 308 -0.71 29.63 -4.01
N ARG A 309 -0.50 29.19 -2.76
CA ARG A 309 0.82 29.24 -2.09
C ARG A 309 1.80 28.26 -2.72
N VAL A 310 1.33 27.05 -2.99
CA VAL A 310 2.10 25.96 -3.60
C VAL A 310 2.50 26.30 -5.02
N GLU A 311 1.60 26.87 -5.83
CA GLU A 311 1.89 27.37 -7.18
C GLU A 311 2.96 28.48 -7.15
N SER A 312 2.84 29.41 -6.20
CA SER A 312 3.85 30.46 -6.01
C SER A 312 5.21 29.88 -5.60
N ALA A 313 5.25 28.91 -4.67
CA ALA A 313 6.48 28.27 -4.22
C ALA A 313 7.10 27.36 -5.31
N ALA A 314 6.27 26.74 -6.17
CA ALA A 314 6.73 25.93 -7.29
C ALA A 314 7.32 26.79 -8.44
N GLY A 315 7.10 28.09 -8.44
CA GLY A 315 7.33 28.93 -9.60
C GLY A 315 6.41 28.48 -10.74
N ALA A 316 6.09 29.33 -11.72
CA ALA A 316 5.22 28.97 -12.84
C ALA A 316 5.83 27.92 -13.82
N ALA A 317 6.68 27.02 -13.33
CA ALA A 317 7.33 25.98 -14.10
C ALA A 317 6.30 24.95 -14.57
N ARG A 318 6.20 24.76 -15.88
CA ARG A 318 5.53 23.59 -16.45
C ARG A 318 6.11 22.35 -15.80
N SER A 319 5.27 21.39 -15.43
CA SER A 319 5.72 20.10 -14.90
C SER A 319 6.87 19.55 -15.73
N PRO A 320 8.06 19.32 -15.16
CA PRO A 320 9.11 18.67 -15.90
C PRO A 320 8.57 17.32 -16.35
N ARG A 321 8.94 16.89 -17.55
CA ARG A 321 8.67 15.52 -17.97
C ARG A 321 9.37 14.61 -16.99
N LEU A 322 8.60 13.85 -16.21
CA LEU A 322 9.13 12.86 -15.30
C LEU A 322 9.98 11.86 -16.11
N PRO A 323 11.14 11.43 -15.60
CA PRO A 323 11.91 10.39 -16.27
C PRO A 323 10.99 9.19 -16.47
N ARG A 324 10.90 8.69 -17.71
CA ARG A 324 10.10 7.49 -18.02
C ARG A 324 10.49 6.39 -17.05
N LEU A 325 9.52 5.89 -16.32
CA LEU A 325 9.68 4.69 -15.51
C LEU A 325 10.16 3.57 -16.45
N LYS A 326 11.35 3.04 -16.22
CA LYS A 326 11.83 1.93 -17.04
C LYS A 326 10.87 0.78 -16.81
N PRO A 327 10.21 0.25 -17.88
CA PRO A 327 9.41 -0.95 -17.69
C PRO A 327 10.33 -2.04 -17.14
N ARG A 328 9.87 -2.76 -16.10
CA ARG A 328 10.50 -4.02 -15.68
C ARG A 328 10.54 -4.92 -16.92
N ARG A 329 11.70 -5.02 -17.57
CA ARG A 329 11.91 -5.96 -18.66
C ARG A 329 11.81 -7.35 -18.04
N GLY A 330 10.68 -8.00 -18.24
CA GLY A 330 10.62 -9.45 -18.14
C GLY A 330 11.62 -10.05 -19.12
N PRO A 331 12.19 -11.24 -18.83
CA PRO A 331 13.14 -11.85 -19.71
C PRO A 331 12.49 -12.08 -21.08
N HIS A 332 13.05 -11.45 -22.14
CA HIS A 332 12.66 -11.73 -23.51
C HIS A 332 13.04 -13.17 -23.85
N PRO A 333 12.16 -13.96 -24.48
CA PRO A 333 12.58 -15.21 -25.08
C PRO A 333 13.48 -14.88 -26.28
N ALA A 334 14.77 -15.05 -26.10
CA ALA A 334 15.72 -14.94 -27.21
C ALA A 334 15.51 -16.13 -28.14
N LEU A 335 15.14 -15.83 -29.37
CA LEU A 335 15.09 -16.75 -30.50
C LEU A 335 16.46 -17.37 -30.74
N LEU A 336 16.46 -18.67 -30.98
CA LEU A 336 17.55 -19.52 -31.37
C LEU A 336 18.40 -18.92 -32.50
N GLY A 337 19.68 -18.79 -32.25
CA GLY A 337 20.68 -18.47 -33.27
C GLY A 337 22.09 -18.67 -32.75
N GLY A 338 22.78 -19.78 -33.07
CA GLY A 338 24.22 -19.87 -33.14
C GLY A 338 24.95 -20.66 -32.06
N LEU A 339 25.29 -21.89 -32.38
CA LEU A 339 26.06 -22.90 -31.64
C LEU A 339 27.54 -22.56 -31.38
N ALA A 340 27.96 -21.31 -31.40
CA ALA A 340 29.37 -20.92 -31.23
C ALA A 340 29.70 -20.09 -29.97
N ALA A 341 28.68 -19.76 -29.12
CA ALA A 341 28.90 -18.94 -27.91
C ALA A 341 28.84 -19.72 -26.59
N VAL A 342 28.75 -21.06 -26.63
CA VAL A 342 28.42 -21.86 -25.43
C VAL A 342 29.60 -21.98 -24.44
N ALA A 343 30.82 -21.82 -24.86
CA ALA A 343 32.00 -21.97 -23.95
C ALA A 343 32.31 -20.70 -23.12
N ALA A 344 31.96 -19.50 -23.58
CA ALA A 344 32.24 -18.26 -22.86
C ALA A 344 31.10 -17.88 -21.87
N VAL A 345 29.90 -18.36 -22.08
CA VAL A 345 28.73 -18.11 -21.22
C VAL A 345 28.77 -18.96 -19.95
N SER A 346 29.37 -20.16 -20.01
CA SER A 346 29.44 -21.07 -18.84
C SER A 346 30.32 -20.56 -17.71
N LEU A 347 31.34 -19.75 -17.99
CA LEU A 347 32.22 -19.16 -16.96
C LEU A 347 31.60 -17.87 -16.35
N LEU A 348 30.80 -17.13 -17.09
CA LEU A 348 30.10 -15.94 -16.61
C LEU A 348 28.85 -16.28 -15.78
N THR A 349 28.17 -17.40 -16.09
CA THR A 349 27.01 -17.85 -15.32
C THR A 349 27.39 -18.46 -13.98
N ALA A 350 28.54 -19.11 -13.87
CA ALA A 350 29.06 -19.61 -12.59
C ALA A 350 29.46 -18.48 -11.63
N GLY A 351 29.98 -17.35 -12.13
CA GLY A 351 30.26 -16.16 -11.33
C GLY A 351 29.04 -15.36 -10.87
N LEU A 352 27.98 -15.35 -11.67
CA LEU A 352 26.73 -14.64 -11.31
C LEU A 352 25.82 -15.44 -10.35
N LEU A 353 25.94 -16.78 -10.35
CA LEU A 353 25.25 -17.64 -9.40
C LEU A 353 25.90 -17.62 -7.99
N ALA A 354 27.19 -17.29 -7.92
CA ALA A 354 27.93 -17.15 -6.64
C ALA A 354 27.62 -15.82 -5.91
N LEU A 355 26.94 -14.87 -6.53
CA LEU A 355 26.55 -13.57 -5.95
C LEU A 355 25.06 -13.47 -5.59
N ARG A 356 24.32 -14.55 -5.73
CA ARG A 356 22.93 -14.62 -5.27
C ARG A 356 22.93 -15.02 -3.81
N GLU A 357 22.57 -14.10 -2.92
CA GLU A 357 22.23 -14.47 -1.54
C GLU A 357 21.20 -15.60 -1.59
N PRO A 358 21.41 -16.70 -0.87
CA PRO A 358 20.42 -17.77 -0.80
C PRO A 358 19.11 -17.19 -0.24
N ALA A 359 17.98 -17.65 -0.76
CA ALA A 359 16.69 -17.29 -0.20
C ALA A 359 16.66 -17.68 1.29
N PRO A 360 16.06 -16.86 2.17
CA PRO A 360 16.02 -17.18 3.58
C PRO A 360 15.34 -18.53 3.80
N GLU A 361 15.94 -19.38 4.65
CA GLU A 361 15.44 -20.73 4.97
C GLU A 361 15.14 -20.86 6.45
N GLY A 362 14.25 -21.77 6.79
CA GLY A 362 13.93 -22.03 8.19
C GLY A 362 13.31 -20.82 8.89
N TYR A 363 13.77 -20.51 10.09
CA TYR A 363 13.32 -19.38 10.89
C TYR A 363 13.69 -18.00 10.32
N ASP A 364 14.68 -17.92 9.42
CA ASP A 364 15.11 -16.66 8.80
C ASP A 364 14.06 -16.11 7.81
N ARG A 365 13.01 -16.87 7.52
CA ARG A 365 11.84 -16.41 6.76
C ARG A 365 10.87 -15.55 7.58
N CYS A 366 11.02 -15.56 8.90
CA CYS A 366 10.20 -14.76 9.81
C CYS A 366 10.78 -13.35 9.88
N ASP A 367 10.02 -12.37 9.43
CA ASP A 367 10.47 -10.98 9.45
C ASP A 367 10.58 -10.45 10.89
N GLN A 368 11.47 -9.48 11.09
CA GLN A 368 11.62 -8.85 12.40
C GLN A 368 10.36 -8.06 12.77
N GLY A 369 9.85 -8.31 13.95
CA GLY A 369 8.60 -7.76 14.47
C GLY A 369 7.45 -8.74 14.42
N ASP A 370 7.62 -9.92 13.81
CA ASP A 370 6.58 -10.92 13.67
C ASP A 370 6.72 -12.08 14.66
N VAL A 371 5.61 -12.69 15.01
CA VAL A 371 5.56 -14.07 15.51
C VAL A 371 5.17 -15.00 14.37
N CYS A 372 5.98 -16.01 14.11
CA CYS A 372 5.78 -16.95 13.00
C CYS A 372 5.58 -18.36 13.48
N PHE A 373 4.66 -19.07 12.81
CA PHE A 373 4.36 -20.48 13.05
C PHE A 373 4.52 -21.27 11.76
N PHE A 374 5.05 -22.48 11.87
CA PHE A 374 5.44 -23.31 10.74
C PHE A 374 4.82 -24.71 10.85
N THR A 375 4.47 -25.30 9.71
CA THR A 375 3.87 -26.65 9.66
C THR A 375 4.87 -27.80 9.87
N LYS A 376 6.18 -27.52 9.88
CA LYS A 376 7.25 -28.50 10.16
C LYS A 376 8.21 -27.94 11.22
N ALA A 377 8.99 -28.81 11.85
CA ALA A 377 10.02 -28.46 12.81
C ALA A 377 11.14 -27.61 12.16
N GLY A 378 11.88 -26.85 12.96
CA GLY A 378 13.02 -26.04 12.51
C GLY A 378 12.65 -24.87 11.58
N GLY A 379 11.44 -24.32 11.69
CA GLY A 379 11.02 -23.22 10.84
C GLY A 379 10.72 -23.63 9.40
N GLN A 380 10.48 -24.90 9.14
CA GLN A 380 10.26 -25.43 7.79
C GLN A 380 8.76 -25.58 7.47
N GLY A 381 8.45 -25.86 6.20
CA GLY A 381 7.08 -26.02 5.70
C GLY A 381 6.38 -24.70 5.40
N GLU A 382 5.05 -24.69 5.44
CA GLU A 382 4.25 -23.49 5.29
C GLU A 382 4.36 -22.63 6.54
N MET A 383 4.32 -21.31 6.38
CA MET A 383 4.47 -20.32 7.44
C MET A 383 3.28 -19.38 7.47
N CYS A 384 2.83 -19.05 8.67
CA CYS A 384 1.98 -17.90 8.94
C CYS A 384 2.72 -16.97 9.89
N ALA A 385 2.58 -15.66 9.67
CA ALA A 385 3.26 -14.62 10.43
C ALA A 385 2.29 -13.51 10.83
N TRP A 386 2.44 -12.99 12.04
CA TRP A 386 1.63 -11.90 12.59
C TRP A 386 2.51 -10.92 13.34
N TYR A 387 2.33 -9.65 13.07
CA TYR A 387 2.99 -8.56 13.81
C TYR A 387 2.07 -7.93 14.89
N GLU A 388 0.78 -8.25 14.88
CA GLU A 388 -0.20 -7.87 15.90
C GLU A 388 -0.84 -9.14 16.51
N TYR A 389 -1.70 -8.95 17.51
CA TYR A 389 -2.52 -10.05 18.04
C TYR A 389 -3.52 -10.55 16.99
N ASP A 390 -3.90 -11.80 17.10
CA ASP A 390 -4.98 -12.37 16.29
C ASP A 390 -5.97 -13.14 17.16
N ASP A 391 -7.23 -12.78 17.06
CA ASP A 391 -8.31 -13.34 17.84
C ASP A 391 -8.81 -14.69 17.27
N ASP A 392 -8.57 -14.99 16.00
CA ASP A 392 -8.89 -16.28 15.37
C ASP A 392 -8.09 -16.52 14.08
N TRP A 393 -7.07 -17.36 14.15
CA TRP A 393 -6.21 -17.74 13.01
C TRP A 393 -6.95 -18.27 11.78
N THR A 394 -8.18 -18.72 11.96
CA THR A 394 -9.00 -19.28 10.88
C THR A 394 -10.04 -18.31 10.33
N GLY A 395 -10.12 -17.11 10.89
CA GLY A 395 -11.13 -16.13 10.50
C GLY A 395 -10.78 -14.68 10.84
N GLY A 396 -9.52 -14.41 11.27
CA GLY A 396 -9.02 -13.10 11.65
C GLY A 396 -8.66 -12.19 10.45
N ILE A 397 -7.90 -11.13 10.73
CA ILE A 397 -7.37 -10.19 9.73
C ILE A 397 -6.33 -10.88 8.85
N VAL A 398 -5.52 -11.76 9.44
CA VAL A 398 -4.59 -12.65 8.75
C VAL A 398 -5.13 -14.07 8.87
N THR A 399 -5.62 -14.64 7.78
CA THR A 399 -6.10 -16.02 7.77
C THR A 399 -4.93 -16.94 7.47
N CYS A 400 -4.71 -17.89 8.36
CA CYS A 400 -3.73 -18.94 8.19
C CYS A 400 -4.40 -20.18 7.57
N ASP A 401 -4.29 -20.36 6.27
CA ASP A 401 -5.04 -21.38 5.51
C ASP A 401 -4.84 -22.79 6.02
N TRP A 402 -3.63 -23.14 6.46
CA TRP A 402 -3.36 -24.47 7.00
C TRP A 402 -3.85 -24.66 8.44
N ALA A 403 -4.18 -23.59 9.19
CA ALA A 403 -4.62 -23.71 10.60
C ALA A 403 -5.95 -24.45 10.76
N HIS A 404 -6.74 -24.59 9.69
CA HIS A 404 -7.95 -25.43 9.70
C HIS A 404 -7.67 -26.93 9.70
N THR A 405 -6.58 -27.36 9.09
CA THR A 405 -6.30 -28.76 8.78
C THR A 405 -4.99 -29.27 9.40
N THR A 406 -4.05 -28.37 9.66
CA THR A 406 -2.70 -28.70 10.11
C THR A 406 -2.39 -27.95 11.41
N ARG A 407 -1.55 -28.52 12.24
CA ARG A 407 -1.09 -27.93 13.50
C ARG A 407 0.33 -27.42 13.35
N PRO A 408 0.69 -26.31 14.02
CA PRO A 408 2.06 -25.81 13.97
C PRO A 408 3.01 -26.82 14.62
N ARG A 409 4.16 -27.01 14.00
CA ARG A 409 5.25 -27.89 14.45
C ARG A 409 6.45 -27.12 14.98
N SER A 410 6.56 -25.85 14.63
CA SER A 410 7.52 -24.94 15.22
C SER A 410 7.02 -23.50 15.21
N ALA A 411 7.62 -22.67 16.07
CA ALA A 411 7.33 -21.26 16.15
C ALA A 411 8.60 -20.45 16.41
N PHE A 412 8.59 -19.20 15.99
CA PHE A 412 9.61 -18.22 16.28
C PHE A 412 8.96 -16.88 16.62
N ASN A 413 9.24 -16.39 17.81
CA ASN A 413 8.92 -15.02 18.19
C ASN A 413 10.10 -14.13 17.78
N ASN A 414 10.01 -13.43 16.65
CA ASN A 414 11.01 -12.51 16.14
C ASN A 414 10.63 -11.05 16.45
N GLY A 415 10.00 -10.80 17.59
CA GLY A 415 9.64 -9.49 18.09
C GLY A 415 10.83 -8.54 18.21
N TYR A 416 10.53 -7.25 18.37
CA TYR A 416 11.59 -6.23 18.51
C TYR A 416 12.22 -6.31 19.90
N THR A 417 13.55 -6.43 19.92
CA THR A 417 14.33 -6.46 21.19
C THR A 417 14.11 -5.18 21.98
N GLY A 418 13.68 -5.36 23.24
CA GLY A 418 13.40 -4.25 24.16
C GLY A 418 12.04 -3.60 24.00
N ASP A 419 11.14 -4.17 23.24
CA ASP A 419 9.72 -3.79 23.26
C ASP A 419 9.11 -4.22 24.61
N PRO A 420 8.38 -3.33 25.31
CA PRO A 420 7.73 -3.70 26.58
C PRO A 420 6.65 -4.78 26.44
N HIS A 421 6.27 -5.19 25.20
CA HIS A 421 5.32 -6.26 24.91
C HIS A 421 5.93 -7.21 23.88
N ALA A 422 7.14 -7.71 24.13
CA ALA A 422 7.88 -8.59 23.22
C ALA A 422 7.54 -10.08 23.32
N ASP A 423 6.84 -10.48 24.38
CA ASP A 423 6.43 -11.87 24.58
C ASP A 423 5.07 -12.17 23.91
N VAL A 424 4.84 -13.42 23.51
CA VAL A 424 3.61 -13.81 22.81
C VAL A 424 2.88 -14.92 23.57
N ARG A 425 1.70 -14.60 24.11
CA ARG A 425 0.80 -15.56 24.78
C ARG A 425 -0.06 -16.29 23.77
N LEU A 426 -0.18 -17.60 23.93
CA LEU A 426 -0.86 -18.51 23.03
C LEU A 426 -2.14 -19.08 23.64
N PHE A 427 -3.19 -19.22 22.82
CA PHE A 427 -4.50 -19.69 23.24
C PHE A 427 -5.00 -20.83 22.34
N ARG A 428 -5.71 -21.82 22.96
CA ARG A 428 -6.29 -22.95 22.24
C ARG A 428 -7.61 -22.63 21.54
N ALA A 429 -8.29 -21.59 21.97
CA ALA A 429 -9.57 -21.17 21.41
C ALA A 429 -9.48 -19.74 20.83
N ALA A 430 -10.41 -19.41 19.95
CA ALA A 430 -10.57 -18.07 19.42
C ALA A 430 -10.94 -17.06 20.51
N ASN A 431 -10.71 -15.78 20.24
CA ASN A 431 -10.97 -14.65 21.16
C ASN A 431 -10.17 -14.75 22.47
N ARG A 432 -8.93 -15.22 22.39
CA ARG A 432 -7.97 -15.29 23.50
C ARG A 432 -8.48 -16.07 24.70
N LYS A 433 -9.15 -17.19 24.43
CA LYS A 433 -9.63 -18.12 25.46
C LYS A 433 -8.73 -19.33 25.56
N GLU A 434 -8.69 -19.93 26.78
CA GLU A 434 -7.90 -21.13 27.09
C GLU A 434 -6.39 -20.88 26.86
N PRO A 435 -5.74 -19.98 27.63
CA PRO A 435 -4.29 -19.77 27.55
C PRO A 435 -3.55 -21.05 27.94
N PHE A 436 -2.47 -21.38 27.21
CA PHE A 436 -1.75 -22.61 27.50
C PHE A 436 -0.23 -22.50 27.34
N GLY A 437 0.29 -21.45 26.74
CA GLY A 437 1.71 -21.29 26.51
C GLY A 437 2.07 -19.84 26.21
N CYS A 438 3.37 -19.61 26.22
CA CYS A 438 3.94 -18.29 25.94
C CYS A 438 5.29 -18.48 25.25
N LEU A 439 5.60 -17.62 24.29
CA LEU A 439 6.88 -17.54 23.59
C LEU A 439 7.59 -16.26 24.03
N GLN A 440 8.74 -16.40 24.65
CA GLN A 440 9.57 -15.26 25.03
C GLN A 440 10.16 -14.59 23.79
N GLU A 441 10.59 -13.35 23.94
CA GLU A 441 11.33 -12.61 22.93
C GLU A 441 12.47 -13.44 22.33
N LEU A 442 12.58 -13.44 20.99
CA LEU A 442 13.55 -14.19 20.18
C LEU A 442 13.55 -15.72 20.40
N GLN A 443 12.54 -16.27 21.05
CA GLN A 443 12.43 -17.70 21.30
C GLN A 443 12.04 -18.46 20.03
N LYS A 444 12.85 -19.49 19.71
CA LYS A 444 12.56 -20.52 18.72
C LYS A 444 12.15 -21.80 19.45
N VAL A 445 11.04 -22.41 19.04
CA VAL A 445 10.53 -23.63 19.68
C VAL A 445 10.03 -24.62 18.64
N ASP A 446 10.39 -25.88 18.83
CA ASP A 446 9.78 -27.01 18.12
C ASP A 446 8.77 -27.69 19.04
N PHE A 447 7.55 -27.86 18.56
CA PHE A 447 6.51 -28.53 19.32
C PHE A 447 6.62 -30.05 19.19
N PRO A 448 6.55 -30.80 20.29
CA PRO A 448 6.65 -32.24 20.22
C PRO A 448 5.48 -32.87 19.45
N ASP A 449 5.72 -34.06 18.91
CA ASP A 449 4.86 -34.79 17.98
C ASP A 449 3.47 -35.15 18.48
N PRO A 450 2.58 -35.53 17.64
CA PRO A 450 1.48 -34.83 16.94
C PRO A 450 0.16 -34.85 17.66
N GLY A 451 0.17 -34.95 18.95
CA GLY A 451 -1.07 -35.24 19.71
C GLY A 451 -1.90 -34.00 20.01
N GLY A 452 -1.38 -32.78 19.93
CA GLY A 452 -2.21 -31.89 20.66
C GLY A 452 -2.13 -30.40 20.61
N LEU A 453 -1.17 -29.77 19.99
CA LEU A 453 -1.10 -28.33 20.10
C LEU A 453 -2.03 -27.62 19.09
N VAL A 454 -3.25 -27.34 19.51
CA VAL A 454 -4.15 -26.44 18.77
C VAL A 454 -3.88 -25.04 19.25
N ILE A 455 -3.49 -24.14 18.33
CA ILE A 455 -3.40 -22.71 18.57
C ILE A 455 -4.44 -22.03 17.68
N ARG A 456 -5.28 -21.19 18.28
CA ARG A 456 -6.37 -20.52 17.57
C ARG A 456 -6.32 -19.01 17.66
N SER A 457 -5.59 -18.47 18.63
CA SER A 457 -5.39 -17.05 18.79
C SER A 457 -4.12 -16.79 19.58
N HIS A 458 -3.61 -15.56 19.51
CA HIS A 458 -2.44 -15.10 20.27
C HIS A 458 -2.53 -13.61 20.57
N GLU A 459 -1.73 -13.17 21.55
CA GLU A 459 -1.56 -11.75 21.88
C GLU A 459 -0.13 -11.43 22.28
N TRP A 460 0.32 -10.24 22.01
CA TRP A 460 1.59 -9.70 22.50
C TRP A 460 1.41 -9.23 23.94
N VAL A 461 2.31 -9.63 24.83
CA VAL A 461 2.25 -9.33 26.26
C VAL A 461 3.59 -8.83 26.78
N ALA A 462 3.55 -8.09 27.90
CA ALA A 462 4.77 -7.54 28.50
C ALA A 462 5.63 -8.63 29.16
N ASP A 463 5.01 -9.72 29.58
CA ASP A 463 5.70 -10.76 30.39
C ASP A 463 4.95 -12.09 30.26
N CYS A 464 5.69 -13.14 30.04
CA CYS A 464 5.18 -14.49 30.04
C CYS A 464 4.84 -14.94 31.45
#